data_80f55d11e1dea03f6e830d2cb8c5401a
#
_entry.id   80f55d11e1dea03f6e830d2cb8c5401a
#
_cell.length_a   1.000
_cell.length_b   1.000
_cell.length_c   1.000
_cell.angle_alpha   90.00
_cell.angle_beta   90.00
_cell.angle_gamma   90.00
#
_symmetry.space_group_name_H-M   'P 1'
#
loop_
_entity.id
_entity.type
_entity.pdbx_description
1 polymer ?
#
loop_
_entity_poly.entity_id
_entity_poly.type
_entity_poly.pdbx_seq_one_letter_code
_entity_poly.pdbx_strand_id
1 'polypeptide(L)'
;MTVRIRKLTLWRTEVVHRPGALADLLAPLAAAGADLSTVMGYRIPGHEARAVIEVAPITSRRAALAAEKAGLVPGGAPALLVLGQNRPGLANRIALALAGSGVNIAFLVAQVVGKRYSAVFGFENEGDLDKAADRIRAAVVARPVVRPRARPAAR
;
A
#
# COMPACT_ATOMS: atom_id res chain seq x y z
N MET A 1 7.95 -19.14 5.93
CA MET A 1 7.77 -18.20 4.82
C MET A 1 7.68 -16.79 5.36
N THR A 2 8.59 -15.92 5.00
CA THR A 2 8.71 -14.62 5.68
C THR A 2 7.85 -13.59 4.96
N VAL A 3 6.76 -13.16 5.61
CA VAL A 3 6.01 -11.97 5.24
C VAL A 3 6.51 -10.83 6.10
N ARG A 4 6.79 -9.69 5.48
CA ARG A 4 7.10 -8.45 6.20
C ARG A 4 5.86 -7.56 6.13
N ILE A 5 5.36 -7.17 7.28
CA ILE A 5 4.26 -6.22 7.43
C ILE A 5 4.80 -5.04 8.21
N ARG A 6 4.68 -3.84 7.65
CA ARG A 6 5.14 -2.59 8.27
C ARG A 6 4.02 -1.56 8.23
N LYS A 7 3.82 -0.86 9.33
CA LYS A 7 3.04 0.38 9.30
C LYS A 7 3.78 1.40 8.44
N LEU A 8 3.04 2.13 7.64
CA LEU A 8 3.56 3.11 6.70
C LEU A 8 2.88 4.45 6.95
N THR A 9 3.67 5.46 7.28
CA THR A 9 3.17 6.84 7.32
C THR A 9 3.31 7.43 5.93
N LEU A 10 2.18 7.66 5.29
CA LEU A 10 2.14 8.34 4.00
C LEU A 10 2.26 9.84 4.20
N TRP A 11 3.11 10.47 3.42
CA TRP A 11 3.19 11.92 3.28
C TRP A 11 2.45 12.31 2.01
N ARG A 12 1.49 13.22 2.15
CA ARG A 12 0.51 13.54 1.12
C ARG A 12 0.52 15.01 0.75
N THR A 13 0.33 15.30 -0.53
CA THR A 13 0.03 16.64 -1.02
C THR A 13 -0.94 16.59 -2.20
N GLU A 14 -1.62 17.70 -2.44
CA GLU A 14 -2.40 17.92 -3.65
C GLU A 14 -1.65 18.88 -4.56
N VAL A 15 -1.59 18.54 -5.85
CA VAL A 15 -0.92 19.34 -6.86
C VAL A 15 -1.85 19.64 -8.03
N VAL A 16 -1.52 20.66 -8.80
CA VAL A 16 -2.14 20.88 -10.11
C VAL A 16 -1.72 19.72 -11.02
N HIS A 17 -2.71 19.09 -11.65
CA HIS A 17 -2.46 17.98 -12.57
C HIS A 17 -1.88 18.49 -13.89
N ARG A 18 -0.56 18.40 -14.03
CA ARG A 18 0.19 18.85 -15.22
C ARG A 18 1.43 17.98 -15.44
N PRO A 19 1.97 17.94 -16.66
CA PRO A 19 3.29 17.36 -16.88
C PRO A 19 4.34 17.99 -15.96
N GLY A 20 5.22 17.19 -15.39
CA GLY A 20 6.28 17.62 -14.48
C GLY A 20 5.90 17.75 -13.01
N ALA A 21 4.63 17.78 -12.63
CA ALA A 21 4.21 17.96 -11.23
C ALA A 21 4.85 16.94 -10.28
N LEU A 22 4.92 15.67 -10.68
CA LEU A 22 5.58 14.62 -9.90
C LEU A 22 7.09 14.85 -9.80
N ALA A 23 7.73 15.22 -10.89
CA ALA A 23 9.18 15.48 -10.93
C ALA A 23 9.56 16.65 -10.00
N ASP A 24 8.80 17.74 -10.07
CA ASP A 24 9.00 18.91 -9.21
C ASP A 24 8.89 18.58 -7.73
N LEU A 25 7.94 17.70 -7.38
CA LEU A 25 7.75 17.25 -6.00
C LEU A 25 8.87 16.32 -5.53
N LEU A 26 9.32 15.39 -6.37
CA LEU A 26 10.33 14.39 -6.01
C LEU A 26 11.75 14.94 -5.99
N ALA A 27 12.06 15.97 -6.78
CA ALA A 27 13.41 16.52 -6.88
C ALA A 27 14.01 16.96 -5.52
N PRO A 28 13.31 17.74 -4.68
CA PRO A 28 13.85 18.13 -3.37
C PRO A 28 14.00 16.93 -2.41
N LEU A 29 13.15 15.93 -2.50
CA LEU A 29 13.25 14.70 -1.70
C LEU A 29 14.48 13.88 -2.10
N ALA A 30 14.73 13.73 -3.40
CA ALA A 30 15.92 13.06 -3.92
C ALA A 30 17.21 13.79 -3.50
N ALA A 31 17.24 15.12 -3.61
CA ALA A 31 18.36 15.94 -3.17
C ALA A 31 18.61 15.83 -1.65
N ALA A 32 17.57 15.57 -0.86
CA ALA A 32 17.65 15.32 0.56
C ALA A 32 18.04 13.87 0.90
N GLY A 33 18.19 12.99 -0.09
CA GLY A 33 18.58 11.58 0.10
C GLY A 33 17.41 10.70 0.60
N ALA A 34 16.16 11.04 0.30
CA ALA A 34 15.04 10.20 0.65
C ALA A 34 15.06 8.91 -0.18
N ASP A 35 14.95 7.76 0.49
CA ASP A 35 14.81 6.44 -0.13
C ASP A 35 13.36 5.98 -0.03
N LEU A 36 12.60 6.30 -1.07
CA LEU A 36 11.15 6.04 -1.13
C LEU A 36 10.87 4.62 -1.60
N SER A 37 10.15 3.85 -0.82
CA SER A 37 9.65 2.52 -1.22
C SER A 37 8.26 2.56 -1.84
N THR A 38 7.54 3.68 -1.67
CA THR A 38 6.19 3.88 -2.17
C THR A 38 6.05 5.30 -2.70
N VAL A 39 5.61 5.41 -3.94
CA VAL A 39 5.18 6.66 -4.58
C VAL A 39 3.88 6.36 -5.30
N MET A 40 2.83 7.05 -4.92
CA MET A 40 1.51 6.93 -5.52
C MET A 40 1.08 8.28 -6.05
N GLY A 41 0.50 8.31 -7.24
CA GLY A 41 -0.05 9.52 -7.84
C GLY A 41 -1.35 9.20 -8.57
N TYR A 42 -2.40 9.96 -8.27
CA TYR A 42 -3.71 9.77 -8.90
C TYR A 42 -4.49 11.08 -8.96
N ARG A 43 -5.33 11.22 -9.98
CA ARG A 43 -6.25 12.35 -10.09
C ARG A 43 -7.38 12.22 -9.07
N ILE A 44 -7.85 13.36 -8.60
CA ILE A 44 -9.01 13.40 -7.69
C ILE A 44 -10.29 13.23 -8.53
N PRO A 45 -11.11 12.21 -8.29
CA PRO A 45 -12.35 12.03 -9.00
C PRO A 45 -13.26 13.27 -8.85
N GLY A 46 -13.78 13.77 -9.97
CA GLY A 46 -14.59 14.99 -10.00
C GLY A 46 -13.81 16.32 -9.95
N HIS A 47 -12.48 16.26 -9.82
CA HIS A 47 -11.59 17.43 -9.83
C HIS A 47 -10.41 17.17 -10.77
N GLU A 48 -10.69 17.09 -12.06
CA GLU A 48 -9.77 16.64 -13.11
C GLU A 48 -8.47 17.47 -13.21
N ALA A 49 -8.49 18.73 -12.78
CA ALA A 49 -7.33 19.61 -12.75
C ALA A 49 -6.40 19.37 -11.55
N ARG A 50 -6.75 18.45 -10.63
CA ARG A 50 -6.00 18.20 -9.41
C ARG A 50 -5.61 16.73 -9.30
N ALA A 51 -4.45 16.51 -8.69
CA ALA A 51 -3.94 15.18 -8.40
C ALA A 51 -3.42 15.13 -6.96
N VAL A 52 -3.44 13.94 -6.38
CA VAL A 52 -2.81 13.62 -5.10
C VAL A 52 -1.52 12.89 -5.37
N ILE A 53 -0.48 13.22 -4.63
CA ILE A 53 0.77 12.47 -4.57
C ILE A 53 1.02 12.07 -3.13
N GLU A 54 1.31 10.79 -2.94
CA GLU A 54 1.61 10.20 -1.64
C GLU A 54 2.94 9.46 -1.71
N VAL A 55 3.81 9.69 -0.74
CA VAL A 55 5.15 9.10 -0.70
C VAL A 55 5.45 8.53 0.67
N ALA A 56 6.27 7.49 0.73
CA ALA A 56 6.79 6.89 1.96
C ALA A 56 8.00 5.97 1.68
N PRO A 57 8.85 5.74 2.68
CA PRO A 57 8.93 6.41 3.99
C PRO A 57 9.73 7.73 3.90
N ILE A 58 9.47 8.63 4.82
CA ILE A 58 10.34 9.79 5.09
C ILE A 58 10.97 9.55 6.46
N THR A 59 12.25 9.19 6.49
CA THR A 59 12.91 8.68 7.71
C THR A 59 13.94 9.62 8.31
N SER A 60 14.52 10.52 7.53
CA SER A 60 15.51 11.46 8.02
C SER A 60 14.92 12.86 8.25
N ARG A 61 15.47 13.60 9.21
CA ARG A 61 15.08 14.99 9.44
C ARG A 61 15.26 15.87 8.19
N ARG A 62 16.32 15.65 7.44
CA ARG A 62 16.60 16.38 6.19
C ARG A 62 15.52 16.14 5.15
N ALA A 63 15.11 14.88 4.97
CA ALA A 63 14.03 14.51 4.06
C ALA A 63 12.68 15.05 4.53
N ALA A 64 12.41 15.05 5.84
CA ALA A 64 11.19 15.62 6.40
C ALA A 64 11.08 17.13 6.13
N LEU A 65 12.14 17.87 6.36
CA LEU A 65 12.17 19.31 6.05
C LEU A 65 12.01 19.60 4.56
N ALA A 66 12.59 18.76 3.69
CA ALA A 66 12.40 18.89 2.24
C ALA A 66 10.96 18.57 1.83
N ALA A 67 10.34 17.56 2.43
CA ALA A 67 8.95 17.18 2.20
C ALA A 67 7.99 18.31 2.62
N GLU A 68 8.17 18.87 3.82
CA GLU A 68 7.36 19.99 4.30
C GLU A 68 7.47 21.22 3.40
N LYS A 69 8.69 21.58 2.97
CA LYS A 69 8.91 22.68 2.01
C LYS A 69 8.27 22.42 0.66
N ALA A 70 8.17 21.17 0.25
CA ALA A 70 7.50 20.76 -0.99
C ALA A 70 5.95 20.68 -0.83
N GLY A 71 5.41 21.00 0.34
CA GLY A 71 3.98 20.98 0.62
C GLY A 71 3.43 19.61 1.01
N LEU A 72 4.30 18.63 1.25
CA LEU A 72 3.88 17.33 1.77
C LEU A 72 3.63 17.43 3.28
N VAL A 73 2.56 16.81 3.74
CA VAL A 73 2.23 16.68 5.15
C VAL A 73 2.13 15.20 5.53
N PRO A 74 2.62 14.81 6.72
CA PRO A 74 2.40 13.46 7.21
C PRO A 74 0.93 13.29 7.57
N GLY A 75 0.38 12.14 7.26
CA GLY A 75 -1.01 11.82 7.55
C GLY A 75 -1.84 11.70 6.28
N GLY A 76 -2.10 10.55 5.89
CA GLY A 76 -3.09 10.07 4.96
C GLY A 76 -3.90 8.99 5.66
N ALA A 77 -4.53 8.11 4.90
CA ALA A 77 -5.11 6.90 5.48
C ALA A 77 -4.01 6.08 6.17
N PRO A 78 -4.24 5.55 7.39
CA PRO A 78 -3.34 4.60 8.01
C PRO A 78 -3.04 3.46 7.03
N ALA A 79 -1.77 3.13 6.83
CA ALA A 79 -1.38 2.19 5.79
C ALA A 79 -0.43 1.10 6.26
N LEU A 80 -0.54 -0.08 5.62
CA LEU A 80 0.37 -1.20 5.79
C LEU A 80 1.10 -1.47 4.47
N LEU A 81 2.41 -1.60 4.54
CA LEU A 81 3.22 -2.20 3.48
C LEU A 81 3.38 -3.69 3.77
N VAL A 82 2.95 -4.52 2.85
CA VAL A 82 3.00 -5.98 2.95
C VAL A 82 3.87 -6.54 1.84
N LEU A 83 4.97 -7.18 2.21
CA LEU A 83 5.95 -7.74 1.30
C LEU A 83 6.09 -9.24 1.51
N GLY A 84 6.16 -10.01 0.43
CA GLY A 84 6.34 -11.46 0.55
C GLY A 84 6.60 -12.18 -0.76
N GLN A 85 6.60 -13.50 -0.70
CA GLN A 85 6.63 -14.33 -1.91
C GLN A 85 5.22 -14.43 -2.49
N ASN A 86 5.11 -14.23 -3.79
CA ASN A 86 3.84 -14.40 -4.49
C ASN A 86 3.45 -15.88 -4.59
N ARG A 87 2.15 -16.11 -4.49
CA ARG A 87 1.49 -17.40 -4.74
C ARG A 87 0.14 -17.17 -5.38
N PRO A 88 -0.30 -18.05 -6.28
CA PRO A 88 -1.66 -18.00 -6.79
C PRO A 88 -2.69 -17.95 -5.66
N GLY A 89 -3.65 -17.04 -5.77
CA GLY A 89 -4.74 -16.87 -4.80
C GLY A 89 -4.35 -16.11 -3.52
N LEU A 90 -3.12 -15.59 -3.38
CA LEU A 90 -2.70 -14.88 -2.17
C LEU A 90 -3.54 -13.63 -1.91
N ALA A 91 -3.76 -12.80 -2.92
CA ALA A 91 -4.57 -11.59 -2.79
C ALA A 91 -6.01 -11.91 -2.35
N ASN A 92 -6.61 -12.94 -2.95
CA ASN A 92 -7.95 -13.39 -2.56
C ASN A 92 -8.02 -13.86 -1.10
N ARG A 93 -7.02 -14.60 -0.63
CA ARG A 93 -6.96 -15.05 0.78
C ARG A 93 -6.86 -13.88 1.74
N ILE A 94 -6.05 -12.88 1.41
CA ILE A 94 -5.93 -11.66 2.21
C ILE A 94 -7.27 -10.94 2.23
N ALA A 95 -7.89 -10.74 1.08
CA ALA A 95 -9.18 -10.07 0.97
C ALA A 95 -10.27 -10.77 1.79
N LEU A 96 -10.35 -12.11 1.73
CA LEU A 96 -11.30 -12.90 2.53
C LEU A 96 -11.04 -12.77 4.03
N ALA A 97 -9.78 -12.76 4.46
CA ALA A 97 -9.42 -12.60 5.86
C ALA A 97 -9.79 -11.22 6.41
N LEU A 98 -9.64 -10.17 5.61
CA LEU A 98 -10.06 -8.81 5.96
C LEU A 98 -11.59 -8.70 5.98
N ALA A 99 -12.28 -9.20 4.96
CA ALA A 99 -13.74 -9.22 4.91
C ALA A 99 -14.35 -9.94 6.12
N GLY A 100 -13.82 -11.12 6.47
CA GLY A 100 -14.28 -11.89 7.63
C GLY A 100 -14.01 -11.22 8.99
N SER A 101 -13.21 -10.17 9.03
CA SER A 101 -12.94 -9.37 10.23
C SER A 101 -13.72 -8.05 10.29
N GLY A 102 -14.50 -7.73 9.26
CA GLY A 102 -15.25 -6.48 9.16
C GLY A 102 -14.39 -5.25 8.90
N VAL A 103 -13.16 -5.43 8.40
CA VAL A 103 -12.24 -4.32 8.07
C VAL A 103 -12.48 -3.89 6.63
N ASN A 104 -12.76 -2.61 6.42
CA ASN A 104 -12.81 -1.98 5.12
C ASN A 104 -11.41 -1.56 4.66
N ILE A 105 -11.16 -1.72 3.35
CA ILE A 105 -9.95 -1.23 2.69
C ILE A 105 -10.29 0.11 2.06
N ALA A 106 -9.63 1.18 2.48
CA ALA A 106 -9.80 2.51 1.91
C ALA A 106 -9.16 2.61 0.52
N PHE A 107 -7.99 2.01 0.35
CA PHE A 107 -7.34 1.83 -0.95
C PHE A 107 -6.39 0.63 -0.94
N LEU A 108 -6.09 0.11 -2.11
CA LEU A 108 -5.12 -0.97 -2.31
C LEU A 108 -4.30 -0.71 -3.57
N VAL A 109 -2.99 -0.75 -3.41
CA VAL A 109 -2.04 -0.84 -4.53
C VAL A 109 -1.21 -2.09 -4.34
N ALA A 110 -1.28 -3.02 -5.28
CA ALA A 110 -0.57 -4.28 -5.20
C ALA A 110 0.06 -4.65 -6.54
N GLN A 111 1.24 -5.21 -6.47
CA GLN A 111 1.98 -5.66 -7.65
C GLN A 111 2.82 -6.89 -7.36
N VAL A 112 3.12 -7.63 -8.40
CA VAL A 112 4.06 -8.76 -8.38
C VAL A 112 5.23 -8.43 -9.28
N VAL A 113 6.43 -8.49 -8.74
CA VAL A 113 7.68 -8.34 -9.49
C VAL A 113 8.49 -9.63 -9.33
N GLY A 114 8.65 -10.35 -10.43
CA GLY A 114 9.23 -11.69 -10.40
C GLY A 114 8.40 -12.64 -9.52
N LYS A 115 9.01 -13.16 -8.46
CA LYS A 115 8.34 -14.06 -7.50
C LYS A 115 7.93 -13.35 -6.20
N ARG A 116 8.06 -12.04 -6.14
CA ARG A 116 7.75 -11.25 -4.93
C ARG A 116 6.52 -10.41 -5.18
N TYR A 117 5.68 -10.35 -4.16
CA TYR A 117 4.57 -9.43 -4.16
C TYR A 117 4.82 -8.28 -3.19
N SER A 118 4.30 -7.11 -3.54
CA SER A 118 4.29 -5.91 -2.72
C SER A 118 2.87 -5.32 -2.75
N ALA A 119 2.34 -4.98 -1.59
CA ALA A 119 1.04 -4.36 -1.50
C ALA A 119 1.03 -3.26 -0.43
N VAL A 120 0.39 -2.14 -0.75
CA VAL A 120 0.06 -1.08 0.20
C VAL A 120 -1.45 -1.09 0.41
N PHE A 121 -1.86 -1.34 1.64
CA PHE A 121 -3.26 -1.31 2.07
C PHE A 121 -3.49 -0.05 2.90
N GLY A 122 -4.45 0.78 2.52
CA GLY A 122 -4.93 1.90 3.33
C GLY A 122 -6.22 1.55 4.06
N PHE A 123 -6.38 2.08 5.27
CA PHE A 123 -7.53 1.82 6.14
C PHE A 123 -8.13 3.14 6.62
N GLU A 124 -9.35 3.09 7.15
CA GLU A 124 -10.05 4.30 7.61
C GLU A 124 -9.50 4.81 8.97
N ASN A 125 -8.99 3.91 9.80
CA ASN A 125 -8.49 4.23 11.13
C ASN A 125 -7.40 3.25 11.60
N GLU A 126 -6.68 3.62 12.66
CA GLU A 126 -5.59 2.81 13.23
C GLU A 126 -6.08 1.46 13.81
N GLY A 127 -7.30 1.41 14.35
CA GLY A 127 -7.86 0.17 14.88
C GLY A 127 -8.08 -0.88 13.79
N ASP A 128 -8.55 -0.45 12.62
CA ASP A 128 -8.70 -1.31 11.45
C ASP A 128 -7.34 -1.73 10.89
N LEU A 129 -6.36 -0.83 10.89
CA LEU A 129 -5.00 -1.14 10.48
C LEU A 129 -4.38 -2.23 11.37
N ASP A 130 -4.49 -2.13 12.69
CA ASP A 130 -3.92 -3.11 13.61
C ASP A 130 -4.59 -4.48 13.45
N LYS A 131 -5.92 -4.49 13.37
CA LYS A 131 -6.70 -5.70 13.10
C LYS A 131 -6.33 -6.33 11.75
N ALA A 132 -6.15 -5.50 10.72
CA ALA A 132 -5.75 -5.95 9.40
C ALA A 132 -4.35 -6.58 9.42
N ALA A 133 -3.39 -5.99 10.12
CA ALA A 133 -2.04 -6.52 10.22
C ALA A 133 -2.03 -7.97 10.74
N ASP A 134 -2.82 -8.25 11.77
CA ASP A 134 -2.93 -9.60 12.35
C ASP A 134 -3.63 -10.57 11.39
N ARG A 135 -4.70 -10.14 10.72
CA ARG A 135 -5.44 -10.97 9.77
C ARG A 135 -4.63 -11.29 8.53
N ILE A 136 -3.91 -10.32 7.99
CA ILE A 136 -3.02 -10.52 6.83
C ILE A 136 -1.90 -11.50 7.22
N ARG A 137 -1.28 -11.34 8.38
CA ARG A 137 -0.23 -12.24 8.87
C ARG A 137 -0.73 -13.68 8.94
N ALA A 138 -1.89 -13.92 9.54
CA ALA A 138 -2.51 -15.23 9.63
C ALA A 138 -2.84 -15.81 8.25
N ALA A 139 -3.41 -15.02 7.33
CA ALA A 139 -3.79 -15.44 5.99
C ALA A 139 -2.60 -15.84 5.12
N VAL A 140 -1.46 -15.18 5.27
CA VAL A 140 -0.26 -15.46 4.48
C VAL A 140 0.47 -16.71 4.99
N VAL A 141 0.47 -16.97 6.29
CA VAL A 141 1.12 -18.16 6.90
C VAL A 141 0.29 -19.42 6.66
N ALA A 142 -1.03 -19.31 6.59
CA ALA A 142 -1.91 -20.47 6.39
C ALA A 142 -1.58 -21.20 5.06
N ARG A 143 -1.43 -22.52 5.13
CA ARG A 143 -1.29 -23.37 3.94
C ARG A 143 -2.59 -23.32 3.12
N PRO A 144 -2.52 -23.35 1.77
CA PRO A 144 -3.71 -23.47 0.94
C PRO A 144 -4.47 -24.74 1.35
N VAL A 145 -5.74 -24.61 1.70
CA VAL A 145 -6.64 -25.76 1.76
C VAL A 145 -6.88 -26.19 0.32
N VAL A 146 -6.18 -27.23 -0.13
CA VAL A 146 -6.45 -27.86 -1.41
C VAL A 146 -7.81 -28.56 -1.25
N ARG A 147 -8.87 -27.94 -1.76
CA ARG A 147 -10.15 -28.68 -1.92
C ARG A 147 -9.87 -29.82 -2.91
N PRO A 148 -10.19 -31.07 -2.56
CA PRO A 148 -10.10 -32.16 -3.51
C PRO A 148 -10.95 -31.82 -4.72
N ARG A 149 -10.40 -31.99 -5.93
CA ARG A 149 -11.19 -31.91 -7.17
C ARG A 149 -12.33 -32.93 -7.02
N ALA A 150 -13.57 -32.45 -7.14
CA ALA A 150 -14.72 -33.34 -7.28
C ALA A 150 -14.42 -34.31 -8.42
N ARG A 151 -14.48 -35.62 -8.13
CA ARG A 151 -14.36 -36.66 -9.16
C ARG A 151 -15.51 -36.45 -10.15
N PRO A 152 -15.25 -36.44 -11.48
CA PRO A 152 -16.32 -36.44 -12.44
C PRO A 152 -17.18 -37.67 -12.19
N ALA A 153 -18.51 -37.47 -12.14
CA ALA A 153 -19.45 -38.55 -12.06
C ALA A 153 -19.26 -39.47 -13.28
N ALA A 154 -18.99 -40.76 -13.01
CA ALA A 154 -18.95 -41.77 -14.06
C ALA A 154 -20.35 -41.87 -14.68
N ARG A 155 -20.39 -41.80 -16.03
CA ARG A 155 -21.60 -42.11 -16.81
C ARG A 155 -21.77 -43.61 -16.88
#